data_defce3e701aac62b34b99ca34b5df7fc
#
_entry.id   defce3e701aac62b34b99ca34b5df7fc
#
_cell.length_a   1.000
_cell.length_b   1.000
_cell.length_c   1.000
_cell.angle_alpha   90.00
_cell.angle_beta   90.00
_cell.angle_gamma   90.00
#
_symmetry.space_group_name_H-M   'P 1'
#
loop_
_entity.id
_entity.type
_entity.pdbx_description
1 polymer ?
#
loop_
_entity_poly.entity_id
_entity_poly.type
_entity_poly.pdbx_seq_one_letter_code
_entity_poly.pdbx_strand_id
1 'polypeptide(L)'
;MFPFRMTDKHGLEMVIMGKKGLNKKADRIIRTFTRDDLLNMISNETGVSQNFARSIYDTMEEKIRFMLSQANEREDVKLKLFEGITLECKFIPEKVRKNNLTGEIITAKSKRKIKGKVTKNYCDKLY
;
A
#
# COMPACT_ATOMS: atom_id res chain seq x y z
N MET A 1 4.02 14.57 -19.80
CA MET A 1 4.00 14.37 -19.37
C MET A 1 3.82 14.71 -19.01
N PHE A 2 4.33 13.94 -19.45
CA PHE A 2 4.28 13.73 -19.37
C PHE A 2 4.16 14.13 -19.61
N PRO A 3 4.11 14.12 -20.15
CA PRO A 3 3.99 14.00 -20.32
C PRO A 3 3.80 14.36 -20.35
N PHE A 4 4.24 13.64 -20.86
CA PHE A 4 4.07 13.38 -20.98
C PHE A 4 3.88 13.73 -21.48
N ARG A 5 4.01 13.66 -21.99
CA ARG A 5 3.83 13.47 -22.29
C ARG A 5 4.00 13.80 -22.61
N MET A 6 4.26 13.80 -23.20
CA MET A 6 4.22 13.50 -23.49
C MET A 6 4.37 14.00 -23.93
N THR A 7 4.62 14.16 -24.75
CA THR A 7 4.65 14.11 -24.97
C THR A 7 4.98 14.57 -25.29
N ASP A 8 5.38 14.35 -25.84
CA ASP A 8 5.50 14.11 -26.12
C ASP A 8 5.97 14.63 -26.55
N LYS A 9 6.32 14.32 -26.96
CA LYS A 9 6.50 14.09 -27.07
C LYS A 9 6.54 14.22 -27.22
N HIS A 10 6.55 14.43 -27.98
CA HIS A 10 6.23 13.91 -27.99
C HIS A 10 5.69 13.87 -27.89
N GLY A 11 5.75 13.76 -28.62
CA GLY A 11 5.11 13.02 -28.26
C GLY A 11 4.60 12.88 -28.38
N LEU A 12 4.50 12.68 -29.06
CA LEU A 12 3.89 12.05 -28.94
C LEU A 12 3.42 11.92 -29.01
N GLU A 13 3.26 11.67 -29.57
CA GLU A 13 2.63 11.08 -29.44
C GLU A 13 2.15 10.80 -29.39
N MET A 14 1.95 10.51 -29.89
CA MET A 14 1.33 9.83 -29.81
C MET A 14 0.71 9.68 -29.96
N VAL A 15 0.47 9.54 -30.40
CA VAL A 15 -0.21 9.12 -30.47
C VAL A 15 -0.82 8.90 -30.69
N ILE A 16 -1.17 8.47 -31.06
CA ILE A 16 -1.73 8.11 -31.19
C ILE A 16 -2.41 7.75 -31.31
N MET A 17 -2.68 7.29 -31.49
CA MET A 17 -3.45 6.88 -31.67
C MET A 17 -4.16 6.20 -31.47
N GLY A 18 -4.56 5.95 -31.28
CA GLY A 18 -5.28 5.21 -31.03
C GLY A 18 -5.80 4.24 -31.21
N LYS A 19 -5.79 3.66 -31.29
CA LYS A 19 -6.25 2.91 -31.38
C LYS A 19 -6.77 1.99 -31.24
N LYS A 20 -6.73 2.14 -31.41
CA LYS A 20 -7.38 1.17 -31.80
C LYS A 20 -7.65 0.09 -30.86
N GLY A 21 -8.32 -0.76 -31.05
CA GLY A 21 -8.64 -1.87 -30.23
C GLY A 21 -7.52 -2.42 -29.41
N LEU A 22 -6.56 -1.62 -29.21
CA LEU A 22 -5.40 -2.03 -28.46
C LEU A 22 -5.75 -2.39 -27.04
N ASN A 23 -5.17 -3.47 -26.59
CA ASN A 23 -5.28 -3.84 -25.20
C ASN A 23 -4.41 -2.88 -24.38
N LYS A 24 -5.04 -1.93 -23.79
CA LYS A 24 -4.30 -0.90 -23.08
C LYS A 24 -3.60 -1.42 -21.86
N LYS A 25 -4.10 -2.49 -21.26
CA LYS A 25 -3.42 -3.09 -20.12
C LYS A 25 -2.08 -3.68 -20.50
N ALA A 26 -1.99 -4.25 -21.71
CA ALA A 26 -0.73 -4.83 -22.17
C ALA A 26 0.34 -3.78 -22.44
N ASP A 27 -0.09 -2.53 -22.69
CA ASP A 27 0.83 -1.46 -23.00
C ASP A 27 1.26 -0.66 -21.77
N ARG A 28 0.72 -0.99 -20.61
CA ARG A 28 1.04 -0.24 -19.40
C ARG A 28 2.35 -0.71 -18.80
N ILE A 29 3.12 0.26 -18.34
CA ILE A 29 4.36 0.00 -17.64
C ILE A 29 4.11 0.20 -16.16
N ILE A 30 4.52 -0.77 -15.37
CA ILE A 30 4.41 -0.67 -13.91
C ILE A 30 5.75 -0.20 -13.38
N ARG A 31 5.75 0.96 -12.72
CA ARG A 31 6.95 1.48 -12.09
C ARG A 31 6.84 1.21 -10.59
N THR A 32 7.83 0.54 -10.06
CA THR A 32 7.86 0.17 -8.65
C THR A 32 8.92 0.96 -7.93
N PHE A 33 8.52 1.65 -6.87
CA PHE A 33 9.46 2.31 -5.97
C PHE A 33 9.60 1.47 -4.72
N THR A 34 10.85 1.23 -4.33
CA THR A 34 11.14 0.40 -3.18
C THR A 34 11.48 1.27 -1.98
N ARG A 35 11.67 0.60 -0.83
CA ARG A 35 12.12 1.30 0.36
C ARG A 35 13.43 2.04 0.12
N ASP A 36 14.35 1.40 -0.60
CA ASP A 36 15.64 2.02 -0.85
C ASP A 36 15.52 3.28 -1.70
N ASP A 37 14.60 3.27 -2.66
CA ASP A 37 14.35 4.47 -3.46
C ASP A 37 13.86 5.60 -2.57
N LEU A 38 12.94 5.30 -1.67
CA LEU A 38 12.42 6.30 -0.74
C LEU A 38 13.52 6.83 0.19
N LEU A 39 14.36 5.93 0.70
CA LEU A 39 15.45 6.33 1.58
C LEU A 39 16.46 7.21 0.86
N ASN A 40 16.75 6.91 -0.40
CA ASN A 40 17.64 7.76 -1.20
C ASN A 40 17.08 9.17 -1.34
N MET A 41 15.78 9.26 -1.63
CA MET A 41 15.15 10.57 -1.79
C MET A 41 15.17 11.35 -0.48
N ILE A 42 14.88 10.68 0.64
CA ILE A 42 14.91 11.34 1.94
C ILE A 42 16.31 11.81 2.28
N SER A 43 17.31 10.96 2.04
CA SER A 43 18.69 11.30 2.31
C SER A 43 19.12 12.52 1.50
N ASN A 44 18.76 12.54 0.21
CA ASN A 44 19.13 13.65 -0.66
C ASN A 44 18.42 14.94 -0.27
N GLU A 45 17.18 14.84 0.15
CA GLU A 45 16.38 16.03 0.46
C GLU A 45 16.75 16.63 1.80
N THR A 46 17.00 15.79 2.81
CA THR A 46 17.23 16.25 4.17
C THR A 46 18.69 16.38 4.55
N GLY A 47 19.58 15.77 3.77
CA GLY A 47 21.01 15.78 4.08
C GLY A 47 21.42 14.76 5.13
N VAL A 48 20.49 13.94 5.65
CA VAL A 48 20.88 12.90 6.60
C VAL A 48 21.47 11.70 5.85
N SER A 49 22.27 10.91 6.55
CA SER A 49 22.86 9.73 5.93
C SER A 49 21.79 8.69 5.65
N GLN A 50 22.05 7.81 4.69
CA GLN A 50 21.12 6.73 4.38
C GLN A 50 20.95 5.79 5.55
N ASN A 51 22.01 5.54 6.30
CA ASN A 51 21.91 4.67 7.47
C ASN A 51 21.00 5.27 8.53
N PHE A 52 21.07 6.57 8.72
CA PHE A 52 20.19 7.25 9.67
C PHE A 52 18.75 7.21 9.19
N ALA A 53 18.53 7.49 7.91
CA ALA A 53 17.17 7.43 7.34
C ALA A 53 16.59 6.01 7.45
N ARG A 54 17.40 4.99 7.21
CA ARG A 54 16.97 3.61 7.33
C ARG A 54 16.58 3.27 8.76
N SER A 55 17.36 3.75 9.72
CA SER A 55 17.07 3.53 11.13
C SER A 55 15.71 4.10 11.51
N ILE A 56 15.43 5.32 11.04
CA ILE A 56 14.15 5.95 11.31
C ILE A 56 13.01 5.17 10.64
N TYR A 57 13.22 4.76 9.39
CA TYR A 57 12.21 4.03 8.64
C TYR A 57 11.88 2.70 9.33
N ASP A 58 12.90 1.96 9.73
CA ASP A 58 12.70 0.67 10.38
C ASP A 58 12.00 0.83 11.72
N THR A 59 12.31 1.88 12.45
CA THR A 59 11.65 2.17 13.72
C THR A 59 10.19 2.51 13.49
N MET A 60 9.90 3.32 12.47
CA MET A 60 8.52 3.63 12.12
C MET A 60 7.72 2.37 11.81
N GLU A 61 8.30 1.50 10.99
CA GLU A 61 7.63 0.27 10.59
C GLU A 61 7.36 -0.62 11.80
N GLU A 62 8.33 -0.71 12.68
CA GLU A 62 8.16 -1.50 13.90
C GLU A 62 7.06 -0.96 14.79
N LYS A 63 7.02 0.38 14.96
CA LYS A 63 5.99 0.99 15.80
C LYS A 63 4.61 0.86 15.18
N ILE A 64 4.53 0.94 13.86
CA ILE A 64 3.26 0.74 13.17
C ILE A 64 2.75 -0.68 13.41
N ARG A 65 3.63 -1.67 13.28
CA ARG A 65 3.25 -3.05 13.56
C ARG A 65 2.80 -3.23 15.00
N PHE A 66 3.51 -2.59 15.93
CA PHE A 66 3.15 -2.68 17.35
C PHE A 66 1.75 -2.13 17.58
N MET A 67 1.47 -0.95 17.03
CA MET A 67 0.15 -0.34 17.21
C MET A 67 -0.97 -1.17 16.62
N LEU A 68 -0.75 -1.71 15.42
CA LEU A 68 -1.77 -2.54 14.78
C LEU A 68 -2.00 -3.84 15.53
N SER A 69 -0.97 -4.35 16.19
CA SER A 69 -1.09 -5.61 16.92
C SER A 69 -1.90 -5.49 18.21
N GLN A 70 -2.29 -4.26 18.57
CA GLN A 70 -3.14 -4.07 19.75
C GLN A 70 -4.60 -4.45 19.50
N ALA A 71 -4.97 -4.72 18.26
CA ALA A 71 -6.32 -5.16 17.94
C ALA A 71 -6.64 -6.46 18.67
N ASN A 72 -7.82 -6.51 19.26
CA ASN A 72 -8.26 -7.69 20.01
C ASN A 72 -9.76 -7.87 19.84
N GLU A 73 -10.34 -8.80 20.59
CA GLU A 73 -11.75 -9.14 20.43
C GLU A 73 -12.68 -7.97 20.70
N ARG A 74 -12.23 -6.99 21.45
CA ARG A 74 -13.06 -5.86 21.85
C ARG A 74 -12.72 -4.57 21.13
N GLU A 75 -11.56 -4.52 20.46
CA GLU A 75 -11.08 -3.29 19.86
C GLU A 75 -10.52 -3.53 18.48
N ASP A 76 -10.99 -2.75 17.53
CA ASP A 76 -10.31 -2.60 16.25
C ASP A 76 -9.34 -1.44 16.39
N VAL A 77 -8.23 -1.51 15.65
CA VAL A 77 -7.24 -0.45 15.66
C VAL A 77 -7.26 0.25 14.32
N LYS A 78 -7.29 1.58 14.35
CA LYS A 78 -7.14 2.40 13.15
C LYS A 78 -5.92 3.26 13.32
N LEU A 79 -5.05 3.21 12.32
CA LEU A 79 -3.85 4.02 12.29
C LEU A 79 -3.92 4.96 11.09
N LYS A 80 -3.84 6.25 11.34
CA LYS A 80 -3.89 7.25 10.29
C LYS A 80 -2.47 7.68 9.93
N LEU A 81 -2.15 7.60 8.66
CA LEU A 81 -0.83 7.97 8.14
C LEU A 81 -0.99 9.07 7.10
N PHE A 82 -0.10 10.05 7.16
CA PHE A 82 0.02 11.07 6.10
C PHE A 82 -1.30 11.78 5.79
N GLU A 83 -2.19 11.86 6.77
CA GLU A 83 -3.46 12.59 6.66
C GLU A 83 -4.40 12.08 5.58
N GLY A 84 -4.18 10.89 5.07
CA GLY A 84 -5.06 10.39 4.03
C GLY A 84 -5.02 8.89 3.87
N ILE A 85 -4.11 8.24 4.54
CA ILE A 85 -3.99 6.79 4.49
C ILE A 85 -4.35 6.24 5.85
N THR A 86 -5.29 5.31 5.87
CA THR A 86 -5.74 4.68 7.11
C THR A 86 -5.54 3.18 7.02
N LEU A 87 -4.88 2.62 8.00
CA LEU A 87 -4.75 1.18 8.13
C LEU A 87 -5.67 0.73 9.26
N GLU A 88 -6.52 -0.25 8.98
CA GLU A 88 -7.41 -0.84 9.96
C GLU A 88 -6.98 -2.27 10.26
N CYS A 89 -6.89 -2.58 11.53
CA CYS A 89 -6.60 -3.95 11.95
C CYS A 89 -7.76 -4.47 12.77
N LYS A 90 -8.27 -5.62 12.38
CA LYS A 90 -9.33 -6.32 13.08
C LYS A 90 -8.84 -7.66 13.56
N PHE A 91 -9.24 -8.01 14.76
CA PHE A 91 -8.94 -9.33 15.30
C PHE A 91 -10.09 -10.27 14.96
N ILE A 92 -9.77 -11.38 14.30
CA ILE A 92 -10.74 -12.40 13.95
C ILE A 92 -10.49 -13.57 14.89
N PRO A 93 -11.46 -13.86 15.79
CA PRO A 93 -11.25 -14.93 16.76
C PRO A 93 -11.30 -16.31 16.12
N GLU A 94 -10.82 -17.27 16.87
CA GLU A 94 -10.84 -18.66 16.44
C GLU A 94 -12.27 -19.12 16.22
N LYS A 95 -12.50 -19.85 15.13
CA LYS A 95 -13.80 -20.40 14.80
C LYS A 95 -13.69 -21.88 14.58
N VAL A 96 -14.71 -22.59 15.09
CA VAL A 96 -14.82 -24.02 14.87
C VAL A 96 -16.02 -24.24 13.98
N ARG A 97 -15.79 -24.94 12.88
CA ARG A 97 -16.85 -25.28 11.93
C ARG A 97 -16.94 -26.78 11.76
N LYS A 98 -18.15 -27.25 11.54
CA LYS A 98 -18.39 -28.64 11.18
C LYS A 98 -18.64 -28.72 9.69
N ASN A 99 -17.88 -29.56 9.01
CA ASN A 99 -18.12 -29.81 7.60
C ASN A 99 -19.30 -30.75 7.48
N ASN A 100 -20.40 -30.24 6.94
CA ASN A 100 -21.64 -31.03 6.85
C ASN A 100 -21.51 -32.23 5.92
N LEU A 101 -20.58 -32.19 4.98
CA LEU A 101 -20.41 -33.30 4.05
C LEU A 101 -19.62 -34.46 4.63
N THR A 102 -18.57 -34.15 5.39
CA THR A 102 -17.70 -35.18 5.94
C THR A 102 -17.83 -35.37 7.43
N GLY A 103 -18.49 -34.45 8.12
CA GLY A 103 -18.62 -34.49 9.56
C GLY A 103 -17.37 -34.04 10.29
N GLU A 104 -16.36 -33.63 9.58
CA GLU A 104 -15.10 -33.18 10.19
C GLU A 104 -15.26 -31.82 10.86
N ILE A 105 -14.53 -31.66 11.95
CA ILE A 105 -14.47 -30.38 12.65
C ILE A 105 -13.25 -29.64 12.14
N ILE A 106 -13.50 -28.44 11.59
CA ILE A 106 -12.44 -27.60 11.07
C ILE A 106 -12.28 -26.40 11.99
N THR A 107 -11.06 -26.22 12.49
CA THR A 107 -10.76 -25.10 13.37
C THR A 107 -9.95 -24.07 12.60
N ALA A 108 -10.50 -22.85 12.50
CA ALA A 108 -9.78 -21.72 11.92
C ALA A 108 -9.14 -20.94 13.05
N LYS A 109 -7.83 -20.80 13.01
CA LYS A 109 -7.09 -20.10 14.06
C LYS A 109 -7.42 -18.61 14.05
N SER A 110 -7.28 -17.99 15.21
CA SER A 110 -7.43 -16.55 15.31
C SER A 110 -6.37 -15.86 14.46
N LYS A 111 -6.72 -14.72 13.92
CA LYS A 111 -5.78 -13.94 13.09
C LYS A 111 -6.16 -12.47 13.13
N ARG A 112 -5.22 -11.64 12.73
CA ARG A 112 -5.48 -10.22 12.55
C ARG A 112 -5.50 -9.90 11.07
N LYS A 113 -6.49 -9.13 10.66
CA LYS A 113 -6.67 -8.75 9.26
C LYS A 113 -6.45 -7.26 9.14
N ILE A 114 -5.60 -6.87 8.19
CA ILE A 114 -5.27 -5.47 7.98
C ILE A 114 -5.85 -5.03 6.65
N LYS A 115 -6.49 -3.86 6.67
CA LYS A 115 -7.08 -3.28 5.48
C LYS A 115 -6.59 -1.84 5.34
N GLY A 116 -6.21 -1.46 4.12
CA GLY A 116 -5.75 -0.11 3.85
C GLY A 116 -6.80 0.70 3.12
N LYS A 117 -6.91 1.97 3.47
CA LYS A 117 -7.83 2.89 2.81
C LYS A 117 -7.12 4.20 2.52
N VAL A 118 -7.43 4.79 1.38
CA VAL A 118 -6.88 6.09 0.98
C VAL A 118 -8.05 7.02 0.72
N THR A 119 -7.99 8.21 1.30
CA THR A 119 -9.07 9.19 1.12
C THR A 119 -8.97 9.85 -0.24
N LYS A 120 -10.10 10.36 -0.70
CA LYS A 120 -10.11 11.11 -1.95
C LYS A 120 -9.26 12.37 -1.84
N ASN A 121 -9.30 13.03 -0.69
CA ASN A 121 -8.51 14.23 -0.48
C ASN A 121 -7.03 13.96 -0.64
N TYR A 122 -6.56 12.82 -0.19
CA TYR A 122 -5.16 12.46 -0.35
C TYR A 122 -4.81 12.28 -1.83
N CYS A 123 -5.70 11.63 -2.57
CA CYS A 123 -5.47 11.45 -4.00
C CYS A 123 -5.45 12.79 -4.72
N ASP A 124 -6.29 13.73 -4.31
CA ASP A 124 -6.35 15.05 -4.93
C ASP A 124 -5.11 15.90 -4.63
N LYS A 125 -4.34 15.52 -3.60
CA LYS A 125 -3.11 16.25 -3.25
C LYS A 125 -1.90 15.82 -4.08
N LEU A 126 -2.04 14.82 -4.91
CA LEU A 126 -0.92 14.38 -5.73
C LEU A 126 -0.51 15.48 -6.71
N TYR A 127 0.80 15.60 -6.89
CA TYR A 127 1.35 16.63 -7.76
C TYR A 127 1.12 16.34 -9.24
#